data_ae47e0848836cca7cf71a1ad55040897
#
_entry.id   ae47e0848836cca7cf71a1ad55040897
#
_cell.length_a   1.000
_cell.length_b   1.000
_cell.length_c   1.000
_cell.angle_alpha   90.00
_cell.angle_beta   90.00
_cell.angle_gamma   90.00
#
_symmetry.space_group_name_H-M   'P 1'
#
loop_
_entity.id
_entity.type
_entity.pdbx_description
1 polymer ?
#
loop_
_entity_poly.entity_id
_entity_poly.type
_entity_poly.pdbx_seq_one_letter_code
_entity_poly.pdbx_strand_id
1 'polypeptide(L)'
;STLAWALGAGTKLQMIAVDDIGWFGARAFTDAAALNRREIDLAGDVRTMPEAAEILTAALGRPIAFAQTPIEQVRQYSQDMALMLQWFERVGYSADIAGLEREFGRALTKLPDWARRHARPNGQGELK
;
A
#
# COMPACT_ATOMS: atom_id res chain seq x y z
N SER A 1 -6.73 -18.30 -5.81
CA SER A 1 -5.84 -17.57 -4.87
C SER A 1 -6.67 -16.59 -4.04
N THR A 2 -6.18 -16.26 -2.85
CA THR A 2 -6.90 -15.40 -1.90
C THR A 2 -5.99 -14.31 -1.38
N LEU A 3 -6.49 -13.07 -1.38
CA LEU A 3 -5.92 -11.96 -0.63
C LEU A 3 -6.59 -11.94 0.75
N ALA A 4 -5.89 -12.44 1.76
CA ALA A 4 -6.39 -12.50 3.14
C ALA A 4 -5.78 -11.38 3.99
N TRP A 5 -6.62 -10.56 4.61
CA TRP A 5 -6.17 -9.47 5.46
C TRP A 5 -7.23 -9.12 6.51
N ALA A 6 -6.79 -8.67 7.67
CA ALA A 6 -7.70 -8.34 8.78
C ALA A 6 -8.17 -6.88 8.72
N LEU A 7 -8.65 -6.47 7.56
CA LEU A 7 -9.32 -5.18 7.34
C LEU A 7 -10.71 -5.42 6.74
N GLY A 8 -11.67 -4.59 7.09
CA GLY A 8 -13.01 -4.64 6.52
C GLY A 8 -13.01 -4.36 5.02
N ALA A 9 -13.99 -4.90 4.31
CA ALA A 9 -14.12 -4.73 2.85
C ALA A 9 -14.27 -3.26 2.41
N GLY A 10 -14.83 -2.41 3.27
CA GLY A 10 -15.00 -0.98 3.00
C GLY A 10 -13.86 -0.09 3.47
N THR A 11 -12.88 -0.64 4.18
CA THR A 11 -11.77 0.14 4.74
C THR A 11 -10.79 0.54 3.66
N LYS A 12 -10.59 1.85 3.50
CA LYS A 12 -9.62 2.41 2.56
C LYS A 12 -8.23 2.40 3.19
N LEU A 13 -7.30 1.74 2.55
CA LEU A 13 -5.91 1.69 2.96
C LEU A 13 -5.05 2.52 2.01
N GLN A 14 -4.33 3.49 2.56
CA GLN A 14 -3.27 4.17 1.83
C GLN A 14 -2.05 3.27 1.74
N MET A 15 -1.41 3.26 0.58
CA MET A 15 -0.26 2.42 0.29
C MET A 15 0.78 3.20 -0.51
N ILE A 16 2.02 2.74 -0.45
CA ILE A 16 3.12 3.34 -1.19
C ILE A 16 4.04 2.27 -1.76
N ALA A 17 4.49 2.47 -2.98
CA ALA A 17 5.49 1.61 -3.58
C ALA A 17 6.87 1.86 -2.96
N VAL A 18 7.66 0.80 -2.78
CA VAL A 18 9.01 0.87 -2.21
C VAL A 18 9.92 1.79 -3.02
N ASP A 19 9.79 1.78 -4.34
CA ASP A 19 10.57 2.67 -5.22
C ASP A 19 10.26 4.15 -4.96
N ASP A 20 9.02 4.49 -4.66
CA ASP A 20 8.64 5.85 -4.29
C ASP A 20 9.22 6.24 -2.93
N ILE A 21 9.21 5.33 -1.95
CA ILE A 21 9.90 5.56 -0.67
C ILE A 21 11.38 5.86 -0.90
N GLY A 22 12.05 5.07 -1.73
CA GLY A 22 13.45 5.26 -2.08
C GLY A 22 13.71 6.60 -2.76
N TRP A 23 12.82 7.03 -3.65
CA TRP A 23 12.91 8.33 -4.30
C TRP A 23 12.81 9.48 -3.30
N PHE A 24 11.86 9.45 -2.37
CA PHE A 24 11.74 10.47 -1.31
C PHE A 24 12.95 10.45 -0.38
N GLY A 25 13.48 9.28 -0.04
CA GLY A 25 14.70 9.14 0.74
C GLY A 25 15.90 9.79 0.05
N ALA A 26 16.12 9.52 -1.23
CA ALA A 26 17.17 10.17 -2.01
C ALA A 26 16.98 11.68 -2.09
N ARG A 27 15.74 12.14 -2.26
CA ARG A 27 15.40 13.57 -2.30
C ARG A 27 15.74 14.27 -0.99
N ALA A 28 15.52 13.62 0.15
CA ALA A 28 15.87 14.17 1.46
C ALA A 28 17.37 14.44 1.60
N PHE A 29 18.23 13.65 0.95
CA PHE A 29 19.67 13.90 0.91
C PHE A 29 20.06 14.99 -0.11
N THR A 30 19.47 14.97 -1.30
CA THR A 30 19.85 15.92 -2.37
C THR A 30 19.27 17.31 -2.15
N ASP A 31 18.19 17.44 -1.40
CA ASP A 31 17.51 18.71 -1.09
C ASP A 31 17.35 18.88 0.43
N ALA A 32 18.42 18.60 1.16
CA ALA A 32 18.42 18.60 2.62
C ALA A 32 18.05 19.97 3.20
N ALA A 33 18.44 21.08 2.55
CA ALA A 33 18.14 22.42 3.02
C ALA A 33 16.62 22.69 3.07
N ALA A 34 15.88 22.25 2.05
CA ALA A 34 14.42 22.43 1.97
C ALA A 34 13.65 21.42 2.81
N LEU A 35 14.18 20.21 3.00
CA LEU A 35 13.47 19.11 3.65
C LEU A 35 13.90 18.84 5.09
N ASN A 36 14.95 19.51 5.56
CA ASN A 36 15.43 19.36 6.94
C ASN A 36 14.33 19.66 7.96
N ARG A 37 14.16 18.73 8.91
CA ARG A 37 13.16 18.80 9.98
C ARG A 37 11.69 18.79 9.50
N ARG A 38 11.45 18.44 8.25
CA ARG A 38 10.08 18.21 7.78
C ARG A 38 9.64 16.78 8.08
N GLU A 39 8.40 16.66 8.50
CA GLU A 39 7.68 15.40 8.57
C GLU A 39 6.76 15.35 7.36
N ILE A 40 6.88 14.30 6.55
CA ILE A 40 6.13 14.14 5.30
C ILE A 40 5.48 12.76 5.31
N ASP A 41 4.16 12.75 5.37
CA ASP A 41 3.39 11.52 5.23
C ASP A 41 3.37 11.09 3.77
N LEU A 42 3.79 9.86 3.51
CA LEU A 42 3.89 9.32 2.17
C LEU A 42 2.77 8.32 1.87
N ALA A 43 2.10 8.53 0.76
CA ALA A 43 1.22 7.56 0.15
C ALA A 43 1.20 7.79 -1.37
N GLY A 44 1.02 6.73 -2.15
CA GLY A 44 0.93 6.81 -3.60
C GLY A 44 -0.44 6.46 -4.15
N ASP A 45 -1.18 5.63 -3.45
CA ASP A 45 -2.50 5.16 -3.83
C ASP A 45 -3.36 4.91 -2.59
N VAL A 46 -4.67 4.78 -2.80
CA VAL A 46 -5.63 4.40 -1.75
C VAL A 46 -6.61 3.39 -2.32
N ARG A 47 -6.73 2.23 -1.69
CA ARG A 47 -7.61 1.14 -2.14
C ARG A 47 -8.27 0.44 -0.97
N THR A 48 -9.46 -0.10 -1.21
CA THR A 48 -10.02 -1.16 -0.36
C THR A 48 -9.38 -2.50 -0.72
N MET A 49 -9.50 -3.48 0.16
CA MET A 49 -8.96 -4.82 -0.12
C MET A 49 -9.68 -5.53 -1.27
N PRO A 50 -11.00 -5.43 -1.43
CA PRO A 50 -11.68 -5.92 -2.64
C PRO A 50 -11.16 -5.28 -3.93
N GLU A 51 -10.97 -3.96 -3.96
CA GLU A 51 -10.39 -3.27 -5.13
C GLU A 51 -8.97 -3.78 -5.42
N ALA A 52 -8.16 -3.99 -4.40
CA ALA A 52 -6.82 -4.55 -4.55
C ALA A 52 -6.87 -5.98 -5.14
N ALA A 53 -7.82 -6.81 -4.70
CA ALA A 53 -8.00 -8.16 -5.24
C ALA A 53 -8.41 -8.15 -6.72
N GLU A 54 -9.27 -7.22 -7.13
CA GLU A 54 -9.66 -7.05 -8.54
C GLU A 54 -8.46 -6.60 -9.41
N ILE A 55 -7.67 -5.65 -8.92
CA ILE A 55 -6.47 -5.17 -9.61
C ILE A 55 -5.46 -6.30 -9.78
N LEU A 56 -5.24 -7.09 -8.73
CA LEU A 56 -4.34 -8.24 -8.79
C LEU A 56 -4.87 -9.34 -9.71
N THR A 57 -6.18 -9.57 -9.74
CA THR A 57 -6.84 -10.50 -10.67
C THR A 57 -6.54 -10.10 -12.11
N ALA A 58 -6.72 -8.84 -12.45
CA ALA A 58 -6.46 -8.33 -13.79
C ALA A 58 -4.98 -8.44 -14.18
N ALA A 59 -4.08 -8.13 -13.26
CA ALA A 59 -2.64 -8.15 -13.51
C ALA A 59 -2.06 -9.57 -13.63
N LEU A 60 -2.57 -10.51 -12.84
CA LEU A 60 -2.08 -11.89 -12.80
C LEU A 60 -2.80 -12.83 -13.77
N GLY A 61 -3.92 -12.41 -14.36
CA GLY A 61 -4.72 -13.22 -15.27
C GLY A 61 -5.35 -14.45 -14.60
N ARG A 62 -5.54 -14.41 -13.29
CA ARG A 62 -6.18 -15.50 -12.52
C ARG A 62 -7.02 -14.90 -11.38
N PRO A 63 -8.14 -15.54 -11.00
CA PRO A 63 -9.00 -15.04 -9.95
C PRO A 63 -8.28 -14.92 -8.60
N ILE A 64 -8.38 -13.74 -7.98
CA ILE A 64 -7.96 -13.48 -6.60
C ILE A 64 -9.17 -12.91 -5.87
N ALA A 65 -9.64 -13.61 -4.84
CA ALA A 65 -10.71 -13.18 -4.00
C ALA A 65 -10.17 -12.54 -2.71
N PHE A 66 -10.85 -11.53 -2.22
CA PHE A 66 -10.57 -11.00 -0.88
C PHE A 66 -11.28 -11.86 0.16
N ALA A 67 -10.57 -12.19 1.23
CA ALA A 67 -11.13 -12.83 2.42
C ALA A 67 -10.68 -12.07 3.67
N GLN A 68 -11.64 -11.58 4.44
CA GLN A 68 -11.32 -10.90 5.68
C GLN A 68 -10.87 -11.91 6.74
N THR A 69 -9.66 -11.73 7.24
CA THR A 69 -9.15 -12.49 8.37
C THR A 69 -9.74 -11.92 9.67
N PRO A 70 -10.28 -12.76 10.57
CA PRO A 70 -10.70 -12.28 11.89
C PRO A 70 -9.53 -11.67 12.66
N ILE A 71 -9.75 -10.51 13.26
CA ILE A 71 -8.69 -9.79 14.01
C ILE A 71 -8.14 -10.61 15.17
N GLU A 72 -8.96 -11.49 15.75
CA GLU A 72 -8.53 -12.36 16.84
C GLU A 72 -7.46 -13.37 16.41
N GLN A 73 -7.46 -13.80 15.14
CA GLN A 73 -6.37 -14.64 14.62
C GLN A 73 -5.07 -13.87 14.55
N VAL A 74 -5.10 -12.60 14.16
CA VAL A 74 -3.91 -11.75 14.15
C VAL A 74 -3.41 -11.53 15.57
N ARG A 75 -4.31 -11.30 16.51
CA ARG A 75 -3.98 -11.08 17.94
C ARG A 75 -3.24 -12.25 18.57
N GLN A 76 -3.50 -13.48 18.09
CA GLN A 76 -2.84 -14.68 18.63
C GLN A 76 -1.32 -14.68 18.40
N TYR A 77 -0.84 -14.05 17.33
CA TYR A 77 0.60 -13.99 17.08
C TYR A 77 1.21 -12.59 17.19
N SER A 78 0.42 -11.54 17.14
CA SER A 78 0.94 -10.19 17.33
C SER A 78 -0.15 -9.24 17.81
N GLN A 79 -0.05 -8.88 19.08
CA GLN A 79 -0.92 -7.85 19.66
C GLN A 79 -0.72 -6.50 18.99
N ASP A 80 0.53 -6.13 18.70
CA ASP A 80 0.85 -4.85 18.06
C ASP A 80 0.29 -4.77 16.64
N MET A 81 0.38 -5.86 15.88
CA MET A 81 -0.22 -5.93 14.54
C MET A 81 -1.74 -5.78 14.61
N ALA A 82 -2.39 -6.44 15.56
CA ALA A 82 -3.84 -6.32 15.75
C ALA A 82 -4.24 -4.88 16.11
N LEU A 83 -3.51 -4.23 16.99
CA LEU A 83 -3.75 -2.82 17.35
C LEU A 83 -3.55 -1.88 16.15
N MET A 84 -2.51 -2.11 15.35
CA MET A 84 -2.25 -1.35 14.14
C MET A 84 -3.40 -1.49 13.13
N LEU A 85 -3.86 -2.72 12.87
CA LEU A 85 -4.96 -2.97 11.93
C LEU A 85 -6.28 -2.37 12.43
N GLN A 86 -6.55 -2.42 13.74
CA GLN A 86 -7.71 -1.75 14.34
C GLN A 86 -7.62 -0.23 14.22
N TRP A 87 -6.42 0.34 14.31
CA TRP A 87 -6.20 1.76 14.06
C TRP A 87 -6.48 2.12 12.61
N PHE A 88 -6.06 1.31 11.63
CA PHE A 88 -6.40 1.51 10.22
C PHE A 88 -7.92 1.50 9.99
N GLU A 89 -8.66 0.64 10.68
CA GLU A 89 -10.12 0.61 10.60
C GLU A 89 -10.78 1.90 11.11
N ARG A 90 -10.28 2.44 12.21
CA ARG A 90 -10.89 3.59 12.89
C ARG A 90 -10.43 4.93 12.35
N VAL A 91 -9.17 5.06 12.07
CA VAL A 91 -8.51 6.32 11.73
C VAL A 91 -7.86 6.24 10.35
N GLY A 92 -6.88 5.38 10.21
CA GLY A 92 -6.08 5.23 9.00
C GLY A 92 -5.16 6.41 8.71
N TYR A 93 -4.39 6.27 7.65
CA TYR A 93 -3.57 7.35 7.12
C TYR A 93 -4.41 8.29 6.24
N SER A 94 -4.01 9.55 6.18
CA SER A 94 -4.67 10.57 5.37
C SER A 94 -3.67 11.50 4.67
N ALA A 95 -2.58 10.95 4.15
CA ALA A 95 -1.62 11.72 3.36
C ALA A 95 -2.29 12.35 2.14
N ASP A 96 -1.94 13.58 1.83
CA ASP A 96 -2.42 14.29 0.63
C ASP A 96 -1.62 13.85 -0.60
N ILE A 97 -2.06 12.78 -1.26
CA ILE A 97 -1.38 12.19 -2.41
C ILE A 97 -1.23 13.22 -3.55
N ALA A 98 -2.31 13.90 -3.89
CA ALA A 98 -2.28 14.93 -4.95
C ALA A 98 -1.35 16.09 -4.58
N GLY A 99 -1.32 16.50 -3.31
CA GLY A 99 -0.41 17.50 -2.79
C GLY A 99 1.06 17.08 -2.90
N LEU A 100 1.37 15.83 -2.59
CA LEU A 100 2.71 15.28 -2.76
C LEU A 100 3.16 15.30 -4.23
N GLU A 101 2.29 14.88 -5.14
CA GLU A 101 2.58 14.88 -6.58
C GLU A 101 2.84 16.28 -7.12
N ARG A 102 2.06 17.27 -6.66
CA ARG A 102 2.26 18.68 -7.04
C ARG A 102 3.54 19.26 -6.47
N GLU A 103 3.78 19.06 -5.18
CA GLU A 103 4.94 19.66 -4.49
C GLU A 103 6.27 19.11 -5.03
N PHE A 104 6.34 17.79 -5.24
CA PHE A 104 7.57 17.13 -5.65
C PHE A 104 7.70 16.92 -7.16
N GLY A 105 6.69 17.27 -7.95
CA GLY A 105 6.70 17.13 -9.39
C GLY A 105 6.87 15.68 -9.87
N ARG A 106 6.31 14.72 -9.13
CA ARG A 106 6.43 13.30 -9.39
C ARG A 106 5.08 12.61 -9.34
N ALA A 107 4.72 11.88 -10.39
CA ALA A 107 3.60 10.97 -10.35
C ALA A 107 3.96 9.75 -9.46
N LEU A 108 3.16 9.53 -8.43
CA LEU A 108 3.35 8.41 -7.51
C LEU A 108 2.74 7.13 -8.10
N THR A 109 3.33 6.00 -7.76
CA THR A 109 2.93 4.70 -8.30
C THR A 109 1.57 4.29 -7.76
N LYS A 110 0.64 3.97 -8.65
CA LYS A 110 -0.67 3.40 -8.31
C LYS A 110 -0.60 1.87 -8.32
N LEU A 111 -1.46 1.23 -7.54
CA LEU A 111 -1.46 -0.23 -7.44
C LEU A 111 -1.61 -0.95 -8.80
N PRO A 112 -2.47 -0.49 -9.74
CA PRO A 112 -2.56 -1.13 -11.06
C PRO A 112 -1.24 -1.11 -11.83
N ASP A 113 -0.51 0.00 -11.80
CA ASP A 113 0.78 0.13 -12.49
C ASP A 113 1.85 -0.73 -11.84
N TRP A 114 1.89 -0.74 -10.52
CA TRP A 114 2.78 -1.62 -9.76
C TRP A 114 2.51 -3.09 -10.06
N ALA A 115 1.24 -3.48 -10.03
CA ALA A 115 0.82 -4.85 -10.30
C ALA A 115 1.22 -5.31 -11.70
N ARG A 116 1.01 -4.48 -12.73
CA ARG A 116 1.43 -4.80 -14.11
C ARG A 116 2.95 -5.00 -14.25
N ARG A 117 3.74 -4.20 -13.53
CA ARG A 117 5.21 -4.31 -13.59
C ARG A 117 5.74 -5.55 -12.87
N HIS A 118 5.08 -5.98 -11.80
CA HIS A 118 5.55 -7.04 -10.91
C HIS A 118 4.80 -8.36 -11.08
N ALA A 119 3.58 -8.34 -11.64
CA ALA A 119 2.85 -9.55 -11.96
C ALA A 119 3.52 -10.27 -13.13
N ARG A 120 3.96 -11.48 -12.88
CA ARG A 120 4.41 -12.39 -13.95
C ARG A 120 3.25 -13.31 -14.31
N PRO A 121 2.70 -13.26 -15.52
CA PRO A 121 1.77 -14.28 -15.98
C PRO A 121 2.54 -15.59 -16.04
N ASN A 122 1.96 -16.61 -15.46
CA ASN A 122 2.44 -18.01 -15.43
C ASN A 122 3.59 -18.31 -14.46
N GLY A 123 3.25 -18.68 -13.24
CA GLY A 123 3.84 -19.81 -12.50
C GLY A 123 5.34 -19.89 -12.25
N GLN A 124 6.12 -18.85 -12.54
CA GLN A 124 7.54 -18.84 -12.21
C GLN A 124 7.88 -17.55 -11.42
N GLY A 125 8.04 -17.74 -10.14
CA GLY A 125 8.60 -16.72 -9.26
C GLY A 125 7.77 -16.49 -8.01
N GLU A 126 8.23 -17.04 -6.92
CA GLU A 126 7.81 -16.67 -5.57
C GLU A 126 7.96 -15.17 -5.42
N LEU A 127 6.92 -14.54 -4.85
CA LEU A 127 7.03 -13.18 -4.32
C LEU A 127 8.11 -13.18 -3.24
N LYS A 128 9.27 -12.65 -3.56
CA LYS A 128 10.27 -12.32 -2.56
C LYS A 128 9.93 -11.01 -1.90
#